data_7266eab64fdd114fc8957532c13c70be
#
_entry.id   7266eab64fdd114fc8957532c13c70be
#
_cell.length_a   1.000
_cell.length_b   1.000
_cell.length_c   1.000
_cell.angle_alpha   90.00
_cell.angle_beta   90.00
_cell.angle_gamma   90.00
#
_symmetry.space_group_name_H-M   'P 1'
#
loop_
_entity.id
_entity.type
_entity.pdbx_description
1 polymer ?
#
loop_
_entity_poly.entity_id
_entity_poly.type
_entity_poly.pdbx_seq_one_letter_code
_entity_poly.pdbx_strand_id
1 'polypeptide(L)'
;IHELEKEMNIVIFNRTNKGITVSKEGEIFLAYARQILEQVAILEDKFKRNDGGKKQFCVSTQHYSFAVNAFVDLIKEYGQNEYDFSLRETQTYEIIEDVAHMRSEIGILFLNDFNETVINKILKSYELVFHKMFVAKPHVFISRNHPLAEKAIITNTELEIYPYLSFEQGEHNSFYFSEEIFSVSERKKNIRVRDRATLFNLLIGLNGYTVCSGIIDKNLNGKDIIAIPLADENNMRIGYITHKKCMLSRLGISYLDSLKKYLQLNNTKTN
;
A
#
# COMPACT_ATOMS: atom_id res chain seq x y z
N ILE A 1 24.70 20.14 -10.33
CA ILE A 1 23.26 20.50 -10.28
C ILE A 1 23.04 21.87 -10.88
N HIS A 2 23.76 22.90 -10.47
CA HIS A 2 23.58 24.27 -11.00
C HIS A 2 23.80 24.38 -12.53
N GLU A 3 24.74 23.64 -13.07
CA GLU A 3 24.96 23.56 -14.53
C GLU A 3 23.76 22.88 -15.22
N LEU A 4 23.24 21.80 -14.65
CA LEU A 4 22.07 21.09 -15.13
C LEU A 4 20.81 21.97 -15.08
N GLU A 5 20.60 22.71 -14.00
CA GLU A 5 19.50 23.68 -13.88
C GLU A 5 19.57 24.74 -14.98
N LYS A 6 20.78 25.22 -15.26
CA LYS A 6 21.03 26.21 -16.31
C LYS A 6 20.81 25.63 -17.72
N GLU A 7 21.30 24.40 -17.98
CA GLU A 7 21.12 23.72 -19.25
C GLU A 7 19.65 23.43 -19.57
N MET A 8 18.92 22.96 -18.54
CA MET A 8 17.48 22.62 -18.66
C MET A 8 16.57 23.83 -18.53
N ASN A 9 17.11 24.99 -18.18
CA ASN A 9 16.38 26.23 -17.89
C ASN A 9 15.26 26.04 -16.85
N ILE A 10 15.56 25.32 -15.78
CA ILE A 10 14.65 25.04 -14.65
C ILE A 10 15.36 25.26 -13.31
N VAL A 11 14.59 25.45 -12.25
CA VAL A 11 15.09 25.44 -10.87
C VAL A 11 14.70 24.10 -10.23
N ILE A 12 15.66 23.24 -9.94
CA ILE A 12 15.40 21.94 -9.29
C ILE A 12 15.29 22.12 -7.76
N PHE A 13 16.18 22.94 -7.18
CA PHE A 13 16.22 23.14 -5.74
C PHE A 13 16.10 24.60 -5.36
N ASN A 14 15.12 24.91 -4.50
CA ASN A 14 15.02 26.22 -3.82
C ASN A 14 15.96 26.22 -2.61
N ARG A 15 16.87 27.18 -2.58
CA ARG A 15 17.79 27.40 -1.45
C ARG A 15 17.28 28.53 -0.60
N THR A 16 17.05 28.27 0.68
CA THR A 16 16.58 29.28 1.66
C THR A 16 17.52 29.27 2.87
N ASN A 17 17.42 30.29 3.69
CA ASN A 17 18.15 30.35 4.96
C ASN A 17 17.75 29.22 5.95
N LYS A 18 16.66 28.51 5.66
CA LYS A 18 16.16 27.37 6.46
C LYS A 18 16.56 26.00 5.87
N GLY A 19 17.28 25.97 4.74
CA GLY A 19 17.70 24.75 4.07
C GLY A 19 17.34 24.71 2.59
N ILE A 20 17.36 23.50 2.02
CA ILE A 20 17.12 23.23 0.60
C ILE A 20 15.79 22.47 0.48
N THR A 21 14.91 22.93 -0.40
CA THR A 21 13.67 22.23 -0.77
C THR A 21 13.63 21.98 -2.27
N VAL A 22 12.96 20.94 -2.71
CA VAL A 22 12.71 20.69 -4.14
C VAL A 22 11.67 21.67 -4.65
N SER A 23 11.84 22.22 -5.84
CA SER A 23 10.85 23.07 -6.50
C SER A 23 9.77 22.21 -7.17
N LYS A 24 8.65 22.80 -7.60
CA LYS A 24 7.63 22.08 -8.39
C LYS A 24 8.17 21.56 -9.71
N GLU A 25 8.99 22.34 -10.41
CA GLU A 25 9.69 21.92 -11.63
C GLU A 25 10.72 20.82 -11.33
N GLY A 26 11.42 20.95 -10.20
CA GLY A 26 12.37 19.97 -9.68
C GLY A 26 11.73 18.63 -9.38
N GLU A 27 10.53 18.60 -8.80
CA GLU A 27 9.79 17.34 -8.56
C GLU A 27 9.49 16.61 -9.88
N ILE A 28 9.01 17.35 -10.89
CA ILE A 28 8.75 16.80 -12.23
C ILE A 28 10.04 16.29 -12.86
N PHE A 29 11.12 17.09 -12.83
CA PHE A 29 12.42 16.71 -13.39
C PHE A 29 12.98 15.46 -12.71
N LEU A 30 12.94 15.40 -11.38
CA LEU A 30 13.43 14.26 -10.61
C LEU A 30 12.59 12.99 -10.86
N ALA A 31 11.28 13.12 -11.12
CA ALA A 31 10.46 11.99 -11.53
C ALA A 31 10.94 11.40 -12.87
N TYR A 32 11.16 12.22 -13.88
CA TYR A 32 11.72 11.76 -15.17
C TYR A 32 13.15 11.23 -15.04
N ALA A 33 13.98 11.87 -14.24
CA ALA A 33 15.35 11.40 -14.00
C ALA A 33 15.35 9.99 -13.35
N ARG A 34 14.51 9.76 -12.34
CA ARG A 34 14.33 8.42 -11.73
C ARG A 34 13.86 7.40 -12.76
N GLN A 35 12.90 7.77 -13.61
CA GLN A 35 12.41 6.90 -14.68
C GLN A 35 13.53 6.46 -15.63
N ILE A 36 14.40 7.39 -16.04
CA ILE A 36 15.54 7.08 -16.91
C ILE A 36 16.54 6.14 -16.18
N LEU A 37 16.88 6.46 -14.94
CA LEU A 37 17.77 5.63 -14.12
C LEU A 37 17.23 4.22 -13.90
N GLU A 38 15.92 4.08 -13.69
CA GLU A 38 15.24 2.78 -13.58
C GLU A 38 15.39 1.96 -14.86
N GLN A 39 15.16 2.57 -16.02
CA GLN A 39 15.34 1.89 -17.31
C GLN A 39 16.80 1.50 -17.57
N VAL A 40 17.74 2.34 -17.16
CA VAL A 40 19.18 2.00 -17.22
C VAL A 40 19.48 0.83 -16.30
N ALA A 41 18.97 0.81 -15.06
CA ALA A 41 19.16 -0.28 -14.12
C ALA A 41 18.59 -1.61 -14.65
N ILE A 42 17.40 -1.60 -15.28
CA ILE A 42 16.82 -2.78 -15.93
C ILE A 42 17.70 -3.27 -17.09
N LEU A 43 18.22 -2.35 -17.90
CA LEU A 43 19.11 -2.67 -19.00
C LEU A 43 20.41 -3.30 -18.49
N GLU A 44 21.01 -2.71 -17.45
CA GLU A 44 22.23 -3.22 -16.82
C GLU A 44 22.00 -4.61 -16.19
N ASP A 45 20.90 -4.81 -15.49
CA ASP A 45 20.53 -6.10 -14.90
C ASP A 45 20.32 -7.21 -15.95
N LYS A 46 19.87 -6.83 -17.15
CA LYS A 46 19.65 -7.76 -18.26
C LYS A 46 20.95 -8.14 -19.00
N PHE A 47 21.90 -7.23 -19.12
CA PHE A 47 23.06 -7.38 -20.01
C PHE A 47 24.42 -7.39 -19.29
N LYS A 48 24.53 -6.74 -18.12
CA LYS A 48 25.72 -6.84 -17.28
C LYS A 48 25.57 -8.01 -16.30
N ARG A 49 26.54 -8.91 -16.27
CA ARG A 49 26.69 -9.86 -15.16
C ARG A 49 27.07 -9.07 -13.91
N ASN A 50 26.26 -9.21 -12.86
CA ASN A 50 26.43 -8.67 -11.50
C ASN A 50 27.82 -8.06 -11.20
N ASP A 51 27.99 -6.78 -11.50
CA ASP A 51 28.98 -5.97 -10.82
C ASP A 51 28.29 -5.42 -9.57
N GLY A 52 28.60 -6.02 -8.42
CA GLY A 52 28.33 -5.77 -7.01
C GLY A 52 27.65 -4.50 -6.50
N GLY A 53 26.74 -3.89 -7.24
CA GLY A 53 26.00 -2.72 -6.78
C GLY A 53 24.82 -3.12 -5.88
N LYS A 54 24.64 -2.39 -4.78
CA LYS A 54 23.52 -2.52 -3.86
C LYS A 54 22.19 -2.31 -4.62
N LYS A 55 21.39 -3.36 -4.72
CA LYS A 55 20.10 -3.28 -5.42
C LYS A 55 19.11 -2.47 -4.61
N GLN A 56 18.32 -1.65 -5.30
CA GLN A 56 17.25 -0.85 -4.69
C GLN A 56 15.90 -1.37 -5.16
N PHE A 57 14.93 -1.43 -4.26
CA PHE A 57 13.56 -1.78 -4.56
C PHE A 57 12.62 -1.16 -3.52
N CYS A 58 11.54 -0.56 -3.99
CA CYS A 58 10.56 0.06 -3.09
C CYS A 58 9.13 -0.31 -3.50
N VAL A 59 8.31 -0.63 -2.49
CA VAL A 59 6.88 -0.86 -2.62
C VAL A 59 6.15 0.06 -1.65
N SER A 60 5.09 0.74 -2.11
CA SER A 60 4.15 1.46 -1.26
C SER A 60 2.82 0.72 -1.20
N THR A 61 2.21 0.60 -0.03
CA THR A 61 1.00 -0.19 0.16
C THR A 61 0.09 0.43 1.21
N GLN A 62 -1.22 0.25 1.05
CA GLN A 62 -2.14 0.34 2.18
C GLN A 62 -1.75 -0.71 3.23
N HIS A 63 -2.32 -0.66 4.43
CA HIS A 63 -1.91 -1.48 5.57
C HIS A 63 -2.31 -2.96 5.43
N TYR A 64 -1.72 -3.66 4.45
CA TYR A 64 -2.00 -5.06 4.14
C TYR A 64 -0.90 -6.00 4.62
N SER A 65 -1.22 -6.93 5.53
CA SER A 65 -0.26 -7.94 6.00
C SER A 65 0.25 -8.86 4.89
N PHE A 66 -0.55 -9.16 3.88
CA PHE A 66 -0.14 -9.99 2.74
C PHE A 66 0.94 -9.30 1.88
N ALA A 67 0.93 -7.96 1.80
CA ALA A 67 1.98 -7.20 1.10
C ALA A 67 3.32 -7.31 1.84
N VAL A 68 3.29 -7.23 3.17
CA VAL A 68 4.48 -7.44 4.02
C VAL A 68 5.01 -8.86 3.89
N ASN A 69 4.14 -9.88 3.87
CA ASN A 69 4.56 -11.27 3.73
C ASN A 69 5.26 -11.53 2.40
N ALA A 70 4.71 -11.03 1.30
CA ALA A 70 5.34 -11.15 -0.01
C ALA A 70 6.71 -10.47 -0.04
N PHE A 71 6.88 -9.36 0.68
CA PHE A 71 8.15 -8.66 0.80
C PHE A 71 9.17 -9.45 1.64
N VAL A 72 8.73 -10.09 2.71
CA VAL A 72 9.57 -11.01 3.51
C VAL A 72 10.04 -12.18 2.64
N ASP A 73 9.15 -12.77 1.83
CA ASP A 73 9.51 -13.87 0.96
C ASP A 73 10.49 -13.45 -0.13
N LEU A 74 10.32 -12.28 -0.72
CA LEU A 74 11.29 -11.68 -1.65
C LEU A 74 12.68 -11.54 -1.02
N ILE A 75 12.76 -11.01 0.21
CA ILE A 75 14.05 -10.84 0.91
C ILE A 75 14.71 -12.19 1.19
N LYS A 76 13.94 -13.19 1.60
CA LYS A 76 14.44 -14.56 1.83
C LYS A 76 14.98 -15.18 0.54
N GLU A 77 14.28 -14.98 -0.59
CA GLU A 77 14.70 -15.48 -1.89
C GLU A 77 15.95 -14.76 -2.41
N TYR A 78 16.03 -13.44 -2.17
CA TYR A 78 17.19 -12.63 -2.56
C TYR A 78 18.47 -13.01 -1.79
N GLY A 79 18.33 -13.52 -0.57
CA GLY A 79 19.38 -14.15 0.20
C GLY A 79 20.42 -13.18 0.77
N GLN A 80 21.71 -13.48 0.55
CA GLN A 80 22.84 -12.74 1.15
C GLN A 80 23.39 -11.60 0.28
N ASN A 81 22.75 -11.29 -0.84
CA ASN A 81 23.20 -10.18 -1.69
C ASN A 81 22.97 -8.83 -0.98
N GLU A 82 23.77 -7.84 -1.32
CA GLU A 82 23.58 -6.48 -0.82
C GLU A 82 22.33 -5.85 -1.43
N TYR A 83 21.49 -5.25 -0.58
CA TYR A 83 20.26 -4.59 -1.01
C TYR A 83 19.94 -3.35 -0.16
N ASP A 84 19.09 -2.49 -0.71
CA ASP A 84 18.48 -1.34 -0.06
C ASP A 84 17.01 -1.31 -0.43
N PHE A 85 16.21 -2.12 0.27
CA PHE A 85 14.80 -2.31 -0.01
C PHE A 85 13.93 -1.53 0.97
N SER A 86 12.84 -0.96 0.47
CA SER A 86 11.88 -0.22 1.26
C SER A 86 10.47 -0.76 1.06
N LEU A 87 9.76 -0.98 2.15
CA LEU A 87 8.33 -1.21 2.15
C LEU A 87 7.68 -0.07 2.95
N ARG A 88 6.78 0.66 2.31
CA ARG A 88 6.08 1.80 2.89
C ARG A 88 4.61 1.46 3.07
N GLU A 89 4.17 1.29 4.31
CA GLU A 89 2.75 1.32 4.63
C GLU A 89 2.33 2.77 4.81
N THR A 90 1.49 3.28 3.91
CA THR A 90 1.16 4.71 3.88
C THR A 90 -0.21 4.97 3.27
N GLN A 91 -0.62 6.23 3.27
CA GLN A 91 -1.92 6.73 2.84
C GLN A 91 -2.15 6.48 1.34
N THR A 92 -3.39 6.26 0.95
CA THR A 92 -3.76 5.91 -0.43
C THR A 92 -3.26 6.93 -1.47
N TYR A 93 -3.36 8.23 -1.17
CA TYR A 93 -2.87 9.25 -2.09
C TYR A 93 -1.34 9.26 -2.19
N GLU A 94 -0.63 9.08 -1.07
CA GLU A 94 0.83 8.97 -1.04
C GLU A 94 1.33 7.76 -1.83
N ILE A 95 0.61 6.63 -1.78
CA ILE A 95 0.92 5.46 -2.62
C ILE A 95 0.88 5.83 -4.10
N ILE A 96 -0.14 6.57 -4.53
CA ILE A 96 -0.28 7.02 -5.91
C ILE A 96 0.89 7.95 -6.28
N GLU A 97 1.22 8.92 -5.43
CA GLU A 97 2.35 9.83 -5.67
C GLU A 97 3.70 9.11 -5.66
N ASP A 98 3.89 8.12 -4.78
CA ASP A 98 5.13 7.36 -4.72
C ASP A 98 5.40 6.63 -6.04
N VAL A 99 4.37 6.03 -6.64
CA VAL A 99 4.51 5.37 -7.94
C VAL A 99 4.61 6.38 -9.08
N ALA A 100 3.85 7.47 -9.03
CA ALA A 100 3.89 8.53 -10.05
C ALA A 100 5.27 9.19 -10.13
N HIS A 101 5.94 9.39 -9.00
CA HIS A 101 7.26 10.01 -8.91
C HIS A 101 8.42 9.01 -8.83
N MET A 102 8.19 7.74 -9.16
CA MET A 102 9.19 6.67 -9.13
C MET A 102 9.91 6.52 -7.78
N ARG A 103 9.25 6.85 -6.68
CA ARG A 103 9.73 6.57 -5.32
C ARG A 103 9.45 5.12 -4.92
N SER A 104 8.41 4.53 -5.52
CA SER A 104 8.07 3.11 -5.42
C SER A 104 7.78 2.56 -6.81
N GLU A 105 8.25 1.35 -7.09
CA GLU A 105 8.00 0.68 -8.36
C GLU A 105 6.56 0.15 -8.44
N ILE A 106 6.03 -0.28 -7.30
CA ILE A 106 4.70 -0.89 -7.17
C ILE A 106 3.96 -0.19 -6.02
N GLY A 107 2.70 0.14 -6.25
CA GLY A 107 1.77 0.58 -5.23
C GLY A 107 0.63 -0.42 -5.05
N ILE A 108 0.23 -0.76 -3.82
CA ILE A 108 -0.87 -1.69 -3.55
C ILE A 108 -2.01 -0.94 -2.89
N LEU A 109 -3.18 -1.00 -3.50
CA LEU A 109 -4.41 -0.36 -3.01
C LEU A 109 -5.65 -1.13 -3.45
N PHE A 110 -6.83 -0.75 -2.94
CA PHE A 110 -8.09 -1.31 -3.41
C PHE A 110 -8.96 -0.29 -4.12
N LEU A 111 -9.83 -0.79 -5.00
CA LEU A 111 -10.94 -0.08 -5.60
C LEU A 111 -12.26 -0.74 -5.21
N ASN A 112 -13.30 0.05 -5.09
CA ASN A 112 -14.69 -0.40 -4.98
C ASN A 112 -15.59 0.52 -5.82
N ASP A 113 -16.87 0.26 -5.85
CA ASP A 113 -17.81 1.04 -6.67
C ASP A 113 -17.92 2.50 -6.23
N PHE A 114 -17.59 2.79 -4.98
CA PHE A 114 -17.61 4.15 -4.44
C PHE A 114 -16.39 4.97 -4.85
N ASN A 115 -15.17 4.41 -4.75
CA ASN A 115 -13.91 5.16 -4.95
C ASN A 115 -13.32 5.06 -6.35
N GLU A 116 -13.73 4.06 -7.14
CA GLU A 116 -13.13 3.72 -8.43
C GLU A 116 -13.06 4.88 -9.41
N THR A 117 -14.15 5.63 -9.56
CA THR A 117 -14.21 6.74 -10.51
C THR A 117 -13.19 7.84 -10.17
N VAL A 118 -13.08 8.19 -8.88
CA VAL A 118 -12.16 9.23 -8.42
C VAL A 118 -10.72 8.76 -8.50
N ILE A 119 -10.43 7.58 -7.98
CA ILE A 119 -9.07 7.02 -8.01
C ILE A 119 -8.59 6.82 -9.46
N ASN A 120 -9.39 6.23 -10.34
CA ASN A 120 -9.01 6.02 -11.74
C ASN A 120 -8.74 7.34 -12.49
N LYS A 121 -9.47 8.41 -12.17
CA LYS A 121 -9.20 9.75 -12.76
C LYS A 121 -7.82 10.24 -12.33
N ILE A 122 -7.44 10.06 -11.08
CA ILE A 122 -6.12 10.43 -10.56
C ILE A 122 -5.03 9.55 -11.17
N LEU A 123 -5.22 8.22 -11.18
CA LEU A 123 -4.28 7.30 -11.80
C LEU A 123 -4.01 7.68 -13.27
N LYS A 124 -5.06 8.02 -14.01
CA LYS A 124 -4.94 8.44 -15.41
C LYS A 124 -4.15 9.74 -15.56
N SER A 125 -4.32 10.72 -14.67
CA SER A 125 -3.57 11.98 -14.71
C SER A 125 -2.08 11.82 -14.44
N TYR A 126 -1.70 10.79 -13.68
CA TYR A 126 -0.32 10.42 -13.39
C TYR A 126 0.24 9.29 -14.30
N GLU A 127 -0.47 8.94 -15.37
CA GLU A 127 -0.08 7.86 -16.30
C GLU A 127 0.12 6.49 -15.58
N LEU A 128 -0.64 6.23 -14.55
CA LEU A 128 -0.62 4.96 -13.81
C LEU A 128 -1.69 3.99 -14.32
N VAL A 129 -1.45 2.70 -14.12
CA VAL A 129 -2.38 1.62 -14.44
C VAL A 129 -2.67 0.79 -13.21
N PHE A 130 -3.95 0.54 -12.96
CA PHE A 130 -4.38 -0.39 -11.93
C PHE A 130 -4.50 -1.81 -12.52
N HIS A 131 -3.88 -2.77 -11.86
CA HIS A 131 -3.92 -4.20 -12.19
C HIS A 131 -4.64 -4.94 -11.07
N LYS A 132 -5.86 -5.41 -11.34
CA LYS A 132 -6.64 -6.18 -10.35
C LYS A 132 -5.95 -7.52 -10.06
N MET A 133 -5.79 -7.85 -8.78
CA MET A 133 -5.29 -9.15 -8.33
C MET A 133 -6.43 -10.08 -7.89
N PHE A 134 -7.26 -9.63 -6.97
CA PHE A 134 -8.37 -10.43 -6.43
C PHE A 134 -9.50 -9.54 -5.91
N VAL A 135 -10.61 -10.19 -5.58
CA VAL A 135 -11.75 -9.55 -4.92
C VAL A 135 -11.87 -10.14 -3.52
N ALA A 136 -11.90 -9.27 -2.52
CA ALA A 136 -12.13 -9.64 -1.14
C ALA A 136 -13.52 -9.21 -0.69
N LYS A 137 -14.19 -10.05 0.08
CA LYS A 137 -15.37 -9.66 0.85
C LYS A 137 -14.93 -8.95 2.13
N PRO A 138 -15.71 -8.00 2.64
CA PRO A 138 -15.37 -7.30 3.86
C PRO A 138 -15.38 -8.25 5.06
N HIS A 139 -14.37 -8.09 5.91
CA HIS A 139 -14.24 -8.76 7.20
C HIS A 139 -14.01 -7.73 8.30
N VAL A 140 -14.39 -8.09 9.49
CA VAL A 140 -14.11 -7.30 10.69
C VAL A 140 -12.89 -7.88 11.38
N PHE A 141 -11.88 -7.05 11.61
CA PHE A 141 -10.77 -7.38 12.51
C PHE A 141 -11.13 -6.96 13.92
N ILE A 142 -11.08 -7.90 14.84
CA ILE A 142 -11.33 -7.72 16.26
C ILE A 142 -10.33 -8.55 17.09
N SER A 143 -10.23 -8.21 18.37
CA SER A 143 -9.51 -9.07 19.31
C SER A 143 -10.18 -10.44 19.43
N ARG A 144 -9.39 -11.48 19.61
CA ARG A 144 -9.88 -12.84 19.94
C ARG A 144 -10.78 -12.85 21.18
N ASN A 145 -10.57 -11.93 22.12
CA ASN A 145 -11.35 -11.82 23.35
C ASN A 145 -12.53 -10.84 23.22
N HIS A 146 -12.81 -10.35 22.00
CA HIS A 146 -13.92 -9.44 21.74
C HIS A 146 -15.26 -10.15 21.99
N PRO A 147 -16.30 -9.48 22.52
CA PRO A 147 -17.62 -10.09 22.75
C PRO A 147 -18.28 -10.73 21.52
N LEU A 148 -17.89 -10.31 20.31
CA LEU A 148 -18.39 -10.87 19.06
C LEU A 148 -17.45 -11.95 18.46
N ALA A 149 -16.40 -12.37 19.15
CA ALA A 149 -15.37 -13.26 18.60
C ALA A 149 -15.87 -14.66 18.21
N GLU A 150 -16.91 -15.15 18.86
CA GLU A 150 -17.51 -16.48 18.61
C GLU A 150 -18.55 -16.47 17.47
N LYS A 151 -18.83 -15.32 16.85
CA LYS A 151 -19.79 -15.23 15.75
C LYS A 151 -19.19 -15.74 14.44
N ALA A 152 -20.00 -16.43 13.67
CA ALA A 152 -19.65 -16.85 12.31
C ALA A 152 -19.70 -15.68 11.30
N ILE A 153 -20.57 -14.70 11.54
CA ILE A 153 -20.75 -13.50 10.75
C ILE A 153 -21.19 -12.35 11.66
N ILE A 154 -20.74 -11.14 11.39
CA ILE A 154 -21.06 -9.93 12.14
C ILE A 154 -21.85 -8.98 11.25
N THR A 155 -22.84 -8.29 11.84
CA THR A 155 -23.63 -7.25 11.15
C THR A 155 -23.16 -5.85 11.54
N ASN A 156 -23.46 -4.86 10.69
CA ASN A 156 -23.13 -3.45 10.98
C ASN A 156 -23.82 -2.96 12.27
N THR A 157 -25.05 -3.39 12.55
CA THR A 157 -25.79 -3.01 13.76
C THR A 157 -25.10 -3.49 15.04
N GLU A 158 -24.54 -4.70 15.03
CA GLU A 158 -23.81 -5.23 16.19
C GLU A 158 -22.53 -4.47 16.50
N LEU A 159 -21.96 -3.79 15.50
CA LEU A 159 -20.73 -3.01 15.63
C LEU A 159 -20.94 -1.59 16.18
N GLU A 160 -22.16 -1.06 16.19
CA GLU A 160 -22.46 0.34 16.54
C GLU A 160 -22.02 0.75 17.96
N ILE A 161 -22.00 -0.19 18.88
CA ILE A 161 -21.64 0.08 20.28
C ILE A 161 -20.13 0.09 20.53
N TYR A 162 -19.33 -0.46 19.59
CA TYR A 162 -17.88 -0.59 19.71
C TYR A 162 -17.14 0.54 19.01
N PRO A 163 -15.91 0.90 19.46
CA PRO A 163 -15.08 1.88 18.78
C PRO A 163 -14.66 1.38 17.38
N TYR A 164 -14.88 2.21 16.37
CA TYR A 164 -14.40 1.99 15.02
C TYR A 164 -13.01 2.60 14.86
N LEU A 165 -12.05 1.81 14.38
CA LEU A 165 -10.70 2.24 14.10
C LEU A 165 -10.45 2.27 12.61
N SER A 166 -9.83 3.34 12.13
CA SER A 166 -9.49 3.53 10.72
C SER A 166 -8.12 4.20 10.57
N PHE A 167 -7.53 4.06 9.39
CA PHE A 167 -6.29 4.76 9.06
C PHE A 167 -6.60 6.18 8.60
N GLU A 168 -5.86 7.17 9.14
CA GLU A 168 -6.00 8.55 8.69
C GLU A 168 -5.39 8.75 7.31
N GLN A 169 -5.98 9.64 6.51
CA GLN A 169 -5.56 9.92 5.15
C GLN A 169 -4.93 11.32 4.97
N GLY A 170 -4.41 11.91 6.07
CA GLY A 170 -3.68 13.18 6.08
C GLY A 170 -4.46 14.33 5.44
N GLU A 171 -3.78 15.10 4.58
CA GLU A 171 -4.38 16.24 3.88
C GLU A 171 -5.46 15.82 2.88
N HIS A 172 -5.35 14.62 2.32
CA HIS A 172 -6.34 14.02 1.41
C HIS A 172 -7.40 13.21 2.16
N ASN A 173 -7.91 13.76 3.27
CA ASN A 173 -8.87 13.10 4.16
C ASN A 173 -10.30 13.04 3.56
N SER A 174 -10.40 12.64 2.30
CA SER A 174 -11.65 12.32 1.63
C SER A 174 -11.96 10.84 1.77
N PHE A 175 -13.22 10.48 1.94
CA PHE A 175 -13.68 9.09 1.99
C PHE A 175 -13.25 8.24 0.79
N TYR A 176 -12.96 8.86 -0.36
CA TYR A 176 -12.45 8.15 -1.55
C TYR A 176 -11.06 7.54 -1.35
N PHE A 177 -10.27 8.06 -0.42
CA PHE A 177 -8.92 7.57 -0.12
C PHE A 177 -8.86 6.64 1.09
N SER A 178 -9.98 6.43 1.79
CA SER A 178 -10.01 5.53 2.95
C SER A 178 -9.60 4.11 2.58
N GLU A 179 -8.94 3.46 3.51
CA GLU A 179 -8.52 2.06 3.39
C GLU A 179 -9.61 1.08 3.79
N GLU A 180 -10.64 1.58 4.47
CA GLU A 180 -11.78 0.81 4.95
C GLU A 180 -13.01 1.08 4.07
N ILE A 181 -13.72 0.00 3.75
CA ILE A 181 -14.84 0.03 2.79
C ILE A 181 -16.05 0.86 3.26
N PHE A 182 -16.21 1.04 4.58
CA PHE A 182 -17.36 1.72 5.21
C PHE A 182 -17.02 3.06 5.85
N SER A 183 -15.98 3.70 5.44
CA SER A 183 -15.56 5.00 5.99
C SER A 183 -16.59 6.12 5.85
N VAL A 184 -17.57 5.97 4.95
CA VAL A 184 -18.64 6.94 4.70
C VAL A 184 -19.73 6.93 5.77
N SER A 185 -19.87 5.84 6.53
CA SER A 185 -20.91 5.72 7.55
C SER A 185 -20.55 6.55 8.78
N GLU A 186 -21.48 7.41 9.22
CA GLU A 186 -21.35 8.13 10.48
C GLU A 186 -21.28 7.14 11.64
N ARG A 187 -20.17 7.13 12.37
CA ARG A 187 -19.94 6.27 13.53
C ARG A 187 -19.89 7.12 14.78
N LYS A 188 -20.55 6.68 15.84
CA LYS A 188 -20.59 7.41 17.12
C LYS A 188 -19.22 7.44 17.83
N LYS A 189 -18.37 6.43 17.59
CA LYS A 189 -17.06 6.28 18.23
C LYS A 189 -16.03 6.00 17.14
N ASN A 190 -15.27 7.01 16.75
CA ASN A 190 -14.23 6.90 15.73
C ASN A 190 -12.86 7.18 16.35
N ILE A 191 -11.88 6.35 16.03
CA ILE A 191 -10.47 6.54 16.35
C ILE A 191 -9.67 6.42 15.06
N ARG A 192 -8.86 7.43 14.74
CA ARG A 192 -7.96 7.40 13.58
C ARG A 192 -6.54 7.18 14.04
N VAL A 193 -5.82 6.32 13.32
CA VAL A 193 -4.43 5.95 13.61
C VAL A 193 -3.59 6.04 12.34
N ARG A 194 -2.26 6.03 12.49
CA ARG A 194 -1.32 6.09 11.36
C ARG A 194 -0.64 4.77 11.05
N ASP A 195 -0.62 3.85 12.01
CA ASP A 195 0.13 2.63 11.89
C ASP A 195 -0.65 1.42 12.42
N ARG A 196 -0.28 0.25 11.90
CA ARG A 196 -0.93 -1.02 12.21
C ARG A 196 -0.71 -1.47 13.64
N ALA A 197 0.44 -1.20 14.22
CA ALA A 197 0.75 -1.64 15.60
C ALA A 197 -0.15 -0.91 16.60
N THR A 198 -0.30 0.41 16.44
CA THR A 198 -1.24 1.21 17.23
C THR A 198 -2.68 0.73 17.01
N LEU A 199 -3.08 0.47 15.77
CA LEU A 199 -4.42 -0.04 15.46
C LEU A 199 -4.69 -1.35 16.22
N PHE A 200 -3.80 -2.33 16.14
CA PHE A 200 -3.97 -3.63 16.79
C PHE A 200 -4.01 -3.52 18.32
N ASN A 201 -3.16 -2.67 18.91
CA ASN A 201 -3.18 -2.42 20.36
C ASN A 201 -4.53 -1.85 20.82
N LEU A 202 -5.10 -0.93 20.05
CA LEU A 202 -6.40 -0.33 20.36
C LEU A 202 -7.57 -1.31 20.11
N LEU A 203 -7.47 -2.18 19.08
CA LEU A 203 -8.44 -3.26 18.89
C LEU A 203 -8.52 -4.17 20.13
N ILE A 204 -7.36 -4.53 20.70
CA ILE A 204 -7.29 -5.37 21.90
C ILE A 204 -7.72 -4.60 23.14
N GLY A 205 -7.18 -3.39 23.34
CA GLY A 205 -7.36 -2.64 24.59
C GLY A 205 -8.76 -2.04 24.77
N LEU A 206 -9.48 -1.77 23.69
CA LEU A 206 -10.78 -1.07 23.71
C LEU A 206 -11.94 -1.94 23.25
N ASN A 207 -11.74 -3.21 22.91
CA ASN A 207 -12.71 -4.01 22.14
C ASN A 207 -13.19 -3.25 20.89
N GLY A 208 -12.25 -2.62 20.20
CA GLY A 208 -12.53 -1.91 18.95
C GLY A 208 -12.58 -2.85 17.76
N TYR A 209 -12.94 -2.30 16.61
CA TYR A 209 -12.94 -3.03 15.35
C TYR A 209 -12.48 -2.16 14.18
N THR A 210 -11.99 -2.81 13.13
CA THR A 210 -11.79 -2.21 11.81
C THR A 210 -12.32 -3.12 10.72
N VAL A 211 -12.56 -2.59 9.52
CA VAL A 211 -13.05 -3.36 8.37
C VAL A 211 -11.95 -3.49 7.32
N CYS A 212 -11.72 -4.70 6.84
CA CYS A 212 -10.60 -5.03 5.99
C CYS A 212 -10.91 -6.19 5.02
N SER A 213 -9.89 -6.61 4.27
CA SER A 213 -9.98 -7.72 3.30
C SER A 213 -10.13 -9.12 3.89
N GLY A 214 -10.01 -9.26 5.20
CA GLY A 214 -10.03 -10.56 5.87
C GLY A 214 -8.73 -11.37 5.82
N ILE A 215 -7.74 -10.91 5.07
CA ILE A 215 -6.45 -11.61 4.96
C ILE A 215 -5.52 -11.13 6.07
N ILE A 216 -5.25 -12.02 7.03
CA ILE A 216 -4.30 -11.79 8.11
C ILE A 216 -3.37 -13.00 8.26
N ASP A 217 -2.08 -12.75 8.35
CA ASP A 217 -1.10 -13.80 8.64
C ASP A 217 -0.85 -13.92 10.13
N LYS A 218 -1.17 -15.10 10.68
CA LYS A 218 -1.02 -15.37 12.11
C LYS A 218 0.44 -15.51 12.56
N ASN A 219 1.34 -15.82 11.64
CA ASN A 219 2.76 -15.98 11.96
C ASN A 219 3.45 -14.61 12.15
N LEU A 220 3.03 -13.61 11.36
CA LEU A 220 3.61 -12.25 11.45
C LEU A 220 2.80 -11.32 12.38
N ASN A 221 1.49 -11.51 12.50
CA ASN A 221 0.61 -10.60 13.25
C ASN A 221 0.13 -11.18 14.60
N GLY A 222 0.60 -12.36 14.98
CA GLY A 222 0.17 -13.04 16.21
C GLY A 222 -1.23 -13.66 16.08
N LYS A 223 -1.73 -14.20 17.21
CA LYS A 223 -3.01 -14.91 17.25
C LYS A 223 -4.13 -14.09 17.92
N ASP A 224 -3.82 -12.88 18.35
CA ASP A 224 -4.74 -12.07 19.18
C ASP A 224 -5.78 -11.31 18.35
N ILE A 225 -5.51 -11.09 17.07
CA ILE A 225 -6.46 -10.51 16.13
C ILE A 225 -7.03 -11.60 15.23
N ILE A 226 -8.35 -11.60 15.07
CA ILE A 226 -9.10 -12.51 14.21
C ILE A 226 -9.91 -11.72 13.17
N ALA A 227 -10.17 -12.37 12.04
CA ALA A 227 -11.01 -11.85 10.97
C ALA A 227 -12.33 -12.63 10.96
N ILE A 228 -13.46 -11.91 11.05
CA ILE A 228 -14.79 -12.49 10.96
C ILE A 228 -15.51 -11.85 9.78
N PRO A 229 -16.20 -12.61 8.92
CA PRO A 229 -16.99 -12.08 7.82
C PRO A 229 -17.98 -11.00 8.27
N LEU A 230 -18.07 -9.90 7.54
CA LEU A 230 -19.10 -8.89 7.72
C LEU A 230 -20.27 -9.18 6.80
N ALA A 231 -21.49 -9.10 7.32
CA ALA A 231 -22.72 -9.26 6.54
C ALA A 231 -22.94 -8.02 5.66
N ASP A 232 -22.19 -7.96 4.55
CA ASP A 232 -22.26 -6.86 3.58
C ASP A 232 -21.90 -7.35 2.18
N GLU A 233 -22.55 -6.77 1.15
CA GLU A 233 -22.38 -7.16 -0.25
C GLU A 233 -21.29 -6.38 -0.97
N ASN A 234 -20.75 -5.31 -0.36
CA ASN A 234 -19.68 -4.54 -0.95
C ASN A 234 -18.40 -5.37 -1.08
N ASN A 235 -17.70 -5.19 -2.18
CA ASN A 235 -16.48 -5.91 -2.47
C ASN A 235 -15.27 -4.96 -2.58
N MET A 236 -14.11 -5.45 -2.15
CA MET A 236 -12.82 -4.78 -2.33
C MET A 236 -12.10 -5.41 -3.51
N ARG A 237 -11.94 -4.68 -4.61
CA ARG A 237 -11.07 -5.10 -5.72
C ARG A 237 -9.64 -4.69 -5.38
N ILE A 238 -8.88 -5.58 -4.78
CA ILE A 238 -7.49 -5.32 -4.40
C ILE A 238 -6.60 -5.56 -5.60
N GLY A 239 -5.66 -4.65 -5.81
CA GLY A 239 -4.75 -4.68 -6.93
C GLY A 239 -3.50 -3.87 -6.68
N TYR A 240 -2.67 -3.79 -7.70
CA TYR A 240 -1.48 -2.97 -7.67
C TYR A 240 -1.49 -1.95 -8.81
N ILE A 241 -0.80 -0.83 -8.59
CA ILE A 241 -0.58 0.20 -9.59
C ILE A 241 0.88 0.22 -10.02
N THR A 242 1.10 0.50 -11.30
CA THR A 242 2.42 0.70 -11.90
C THR A 242 2.37 1.87 -12.87
N HIS A 243 3.51 2.45 -13.17
CA HIS A 243 3.60 3.49 -14.18
C HIS A 243 3.58 2.89 -15.60
N LYS A 244 2.79 3.47 -16.52
CA LYS A 244 2.60 2.94 -17.90
C LYS A 244 3.88 2.86 -18.70
N LYS A 245 4.79 3.81 -18.51
CA LYS A 245 6.02 3.95 -19.29
C LYS A 245 7.20 3.16 -18.71
N CYS A 246 7.03 2.53 -17.54
CA CYS A 246 8.08 1.80 -16.89
C CYS A 246 7.83 0.29 -16.95
N MET A 247 8.87 -0.44 -17.28
CA MET A 247 8.87 -1.89 -17.15
C MET A 247 9.22 -2.26 -15.71
N LEU A 248 8.59 -3.32 -15.22
CA LEU A 248 8.94 -3.86 -13.91
C LEU A 248 10.34 -4.46 -13.92
N SER A 249 11.09 -4.17 -12.87
CA SER A 249 12.37 -4.81 -12.60
C SER A 249 12.19 -6.32 -12.32
N ARG A 250 13.28 -7.09 -12.29
CA ARG A 250 13.23 -8.49 -11.85
C ARG A 250 12.73 -8.62 -10.42
N LEU A 251 13.10 -7.67 -9.54
CA LEU A 251 12.63 -7.64 -8.15
C LEU A 251 11.13 -7.35 -8.08
N GLY A 252 10.63 -6.42 -8.89
CA GLY A 252 9.19 -6.13 -9.00
C GLY A 252 8.38 -7.35 -9.48
N ILE A 253 8.89 -8.08 -10.48
CA ILE A 253 8.27 -9.32 -10.97
C ILE A 253 8.28 -10.39 -9.88
N SER A 254 9.43 -10.63 -9.23
CA SER A 254 9.56 -11.62 -8.15
C SER A 254 8.65 -11.29 -6.96
N TYR A 255 8.54 -10.01 -6.59
CA TYR A 255 7.61 -9.56 -5.56
C TYR A 255 6.15 -9.86 -5.91
N LEU A 256 5.72 -9.55 -7.15
CA LEU A 256 4.36 -9.84 -7.60
C LEU A 256 4.07 -11.34 -7.65
N ASP A 257 5.05 -12.16 -8.00
CA ASP A 257 4.89 -13.61 -8.01
C ASP A 257 4.78 -14.18 -6.58
N SER A 258 5.57 -13.67 -5.63
CA SER A 258 5.44 -13.97 -4.20
C SER A 258 4.06 -13.57 -3.67
N LEU A 259 3.59 -12.38 -4.06
CA LEU A 259 2.27 -11.87 -3.70
C LEU A 259 1.13 -12.77 -4.21
N LYS A 260 1.18 -13.18 -5.50
CA LYS A 260 0.20 -14.09 -6.09
C LYS A 260 0.20 -15.45 -5.41
N LYS A 261 1.38 -16.02 -5.15
CA LYS A 261 1.54 -17.30 -4.46
C LYS A 261 0.93 -17.28 -3.07
N TYR A 262 1.18 -16.21 -2.30
CA TYR A 262 0.60 -16.05 -0.97
C TYR A 262 -0.94 -15.97 -1.01
N LEU A 263 -1.50 -15.24 -1.97
CA LEU A 263 -2.95 -15.10 -2.14
C LEU A 263 -3.62 -16.41 -2.57
N GLN A 264 -3.00 -17.22 -3.42
CA GLN A 264 -3.50 -18.55 -3.81
C GLN A 264 -3.57 -19.51 -2.63
N LEU A 265 -2.54 -19.52 -1.78
CA LEU A 265 -2.48 -20.35 -0.57
C LEU A 265 -3.57 -19.99 0.46
N ASN A 266 -4.01 -18.73 0.50
CA ASN A 266 -5.04 -18.30 1.43
C ASN A 266 -6.44 -18.48 0.86
N ASN A 267 -6.65 -18.38 -0.44
CA ASN A 267 -7.94 -18.66 -1.09
C ASN A 267 -8.35 -20.15 -0.98
N THR A 268 -7.40 -21.07 -0.91
CA THR A 268 -7.67 -22.49 -0.69
C THR A 268 -8.04 -22.86 0.75
N LYS A 269 -7.83 -21.94 1.71
CA LYS A 269 -8.19 -22.16 3.13
C LYS A 269 -9.53 -21.53 3.53
N THR A 270 -10.15 -20.76 2.64
CA THR A 270 -11.41 -20.04 2.88
C THR A 270 -12.63 -20.68 2.17
N ASN A 271 -12.40 -21.76 1.42
CA ASN A 271 -13.42 -22.68 0.87
C ASN A 271 -13.41 -23.96 1.71
#